data_2a4de1c863f39939589e91fff87d121f
#
_entry.id   2a4de1c863f39939589e91fff87d121f
#
_cell.length_a   1.000
_cell.length_b   1.000
_cell.length_c   1.000
_cell.angle_alpha   90.00
_cell.angle_beta   90.00
_cell.angle_gamma   90.00
#
_symmetry.space_group_name_H-M   'P 1'
#
loop_
_entity.id
_entity.type
_entity.pdbx_description
1 polymer ?
#
loop_
_entity_poly.entity_id
_entity_poly.type
_entity_poly.pdbx_seq_one_letter_code
_entity_poly.pdbx_strand_id
1 'polypeptide(L)'
;MAIPAMGTTQADYFYGPIPCTRPLTEAEISGEYEKETGKVIVETFKDLDPVAVPGALVYSHGPFIWGTDALNAVHNAVVMEEVAFMNWHTIAINRDCCEMQQTLLDKHYLRKHGKNAYYGQNN
;
A
#
# COMPACT_ATOMS: atom_id res chain seq x y z
N MET A 1 -2.19 5.41 -10.50
CA MET A 1 -1.00 6.04 -9.90
C MET A 1 -0.84 5.48 -8.49
N ALA A 2 0.38 5.07 -8.10
CA ALA A 2 0.68 4.59 -6.75
C ALA A 2 0.46 5.70 -5.69
N ILE A 3 0.25 5.32 -4.43
CA ILE A 3 0.25 6.24 -3.28
C ILE A 3 1.69 6.32 -2.79
N PRO A 4 2.39 7.46 -2.92
CA PRO A 4 3.78 7.59 -2.51
C PRO A 4 3.95 7.48 -0.99
N ALA A 5 5.11 7.06 -0.52
CA ALA A 5 5.41 6.97 0.91
C ALA A 5 5.85 8.35 1.44
N MET A 6 4.93 9.13 1.99
CA MET A 6 5.20 10.52 2.38
C MET A 6 5.24 10.76 3.88
N GLY A 7 4.58 9.93 4.69
CA GLY A 7 4.43 10.17 6.11
C GLY A 7 4.62 8.94 6.98
N THR A 8 4.95 9.17 8.24
CA THR A 8 5.25 8.10 9.21
C THR A 8 4.06 7.23 9.56
N THR A 9 2.82 7.74 9.43
CA THR A 9 1.61 6.93 9.56
C THR A 9 1.58 5.83 8.50
N GLN A 10 1.90 6.16 7.24
CA GLN A 10 2.02 5.16 6.18
C GLN A 10 3.14 4.16 6.50
N ALA A 11 4.32 4.65 6.89
CA ALA A 11 5.48 3.82 7.20
C ALA A 11 5.24 2.81 8.33
N ASP A 12 4.32 3.10 9.24
CA ASP A 12 3.96 2.19 10.33
C ASP A 12 3.17 0.95 9.85
N TYR A 13 2.59 0.98 8.64
CA TYR A 13 1.72 -0.09 8.12
C TYR A 13 2.12 -0.60 6.74
N PHE A 14 2.76 0.23 5.92
CA PHE A 14 3.18 -0.09 4.57
C PHE A 14 4.67 0.23 4.41
N TYR A 15 5.46 -0.78 4.07
CA TYR A 15 6.91 -0.61 3.90
C TYR A 15 7.25 -0.05 2.51
N GLY A 16 6.74 1.14 2.22
CA GLY A 16 6.98 1.84 0.97
C GLY A 16 5.71 2.40 0.33
N PRO A 17 5.80 2.78 -0.94
CA PRO A 17 4.65 3.21 -1.73
C PRO A 17 3.63 2.07 -1.88
N ILE A 18 2.34 2.42 -1.87
CA ILE A 18 1.27 1.47 -2.18
C ILE A 18 1.12 1.42 -3.69
N PRO A 19 1.37 0.26 -4.33
CA PRO A 19 1.44 0.17 -5.79
C PRO A 19 0.06 0.34 -6.44
N CYS A 20 0.07 0.75 -7.70
CA CYS A 20 -1.07 0.71 -8.59
C CYS A 20 -0.76 -0.23 -9.75
N THR A 21 -1.69 -1.12 -10.08
CA THR A 21 -1.53 -2.01 -11.23
C THR A 21 -1.48 -1.23 -12.55
N ARG A 22 -1.00 -1.87 -13.61
CA ARG A 22 -1.29 -1.41 -14.97
C ARG A 22 -2.79 -1.49 -15.27
N PRO A 23 -3.30 -0.78 -16.27
CA PRO A 23 -4.65 -1.03 -16.76
C PRO A 23 -4.77 -2.46 -17.30
N LEU A 24 -5.98 -3.03 -17.19
CA LEU A 24 -6.31 -4.28 -17.88
C LEU A 24 -6.44 -4.01 -19.40
N THR A 25 -6.08 -5.00 -20.19
CA THR A 25 -6.30 -4.99 -21.63
C THR A 25 -7.77 -5.28 -21.97
N GLU A 26 -8.21 -4.95 -23.18
CA GLU A 26 -9.57 -5.26 -23.65
C GLU A 26 -9.89 -6.76 -23.59
N ALA A 27 -8.90 -7.62 -23.89
CA ALA A 27 -9.05 -9.07 -23.81
C ALA A 27 -9.23 -9.56 -22.36
N GLU A 28 -8.52 -8.99 -21.40
CA GLU A 28 -8.67 -9.29 -19.98
C GLU A 28 -10.04 -8.84 -19.45
N ILE A 29 -10.49 -7.65 -19.88
CA ILE A 29 -11.81 -7.11 -19.48
C ILE A 29 -12.95 -7.94 -20.06
N SER A 30 -12.83 -8.39 -21.31
CA SER A 30 -13.87 -9.17 -22.00
C SER A 30 -13.87 -10.65 -21.66
N GLY A 31 -12.79 -11.15 -21.04
CA GLY A 31 -12.58 -12.54 -20.68
C GLY A 31 -13.01 -12.87 -19.25
N GLU A 32 -12.14 -13.56 -18.51
CA GLU A 32 -12.35 -13.92 -17.10
C GLU A 32 -11.97 -12.74 -16.19
N TYR A 33 -12.72 -11.65 -16.26
CA TYR A 33 -12.41 -10.34 -15.68
C TYR A 33 -11.91 -10.39 -14.23
N GLU A 34 -12.62 -11.10 -13.34
CA GLU A 34 -12.24 -11.19 -11.92
C GLU A 34 -10.90 -11.91 -11.73
N LYS A 35 -10.69 -12.96 -12.53
CA LYS A 35 -9.44 -13.72 -12.51
C LYS A 35 -8.27 -12.90 -13.07
N GLU A 36 -8.50 -12.19 -14.17
CA GLU A 36 -7.47 -11.31 -14.75
C GLU A 36 -7.15 -10.12 -13.82
N THR A 37 -8.15 -9.60 -13.11
CA THR A 37 -7.92 -8.60 -12.02
C THR A 37 -7.01 -9.16 -10.95
N GLY A 38 -7.21 -10.40 -10.50
CA GLY A 38 -6.30 -11.06 -9.57
C GLY A 38 -4.89 -11.23 -10.12
N LYS A 39 -4.75 -11.58 -11.41
CA LYS A 39 -3.45 -11.76 -12.06
C LYS A 39 -2.65 -10.47 -12.13
N VAL A 40 -3.26 -9.33 -12.47
CA VAL A 40 -2.52 -8.05 -12.52
C VAL A 40 -2.08 -7.58 -11.14
N ILE A 41 -2.82 -7.93 -10.08
CA ILE A 41 -2.37 -7.70 -8.70
C ILE A 41 -1.12 -8.55 -8.43
N VAL A 42 -1.15 -9.85 -8.71
CA VAL A 42 0.01 -10.74 -8.52
C VAL A 42 1.21 -10.28 -9.35
N GLU A 43 1.00 -9.87 -10.60
CA GLU A 43 2.04 -9.30 -11.46
C GLU A 43 2.71 -8.07 -10.83
N THR A 44 1.90 -7.17 -10.23
CA THR A 44 2.37 -5.96 -9.58
C THR A 44 3.26 -6.25 -8.36
N PHE A 45 3.05 -7.38 -7.70
CA PHE A 45 3.81 -7.82 -6.53
C PHE A 45 4.99 -8.74 -6.85
N LYS A 46 5.38 -8.89 -8.12
CA LYS A 46 6.50 -9.77 -8.51
C LYS A 46 7.81 -9.47 -7.73
N ASP A 47 8.08 -8.20 -7.47
CA ASP A 47 9.29 -7.73 -6.79
C ASP A 47 8.98 -7.01 -5.47
N LEU A 48 7.75 -7.15 -4.96
CA LEU A 48 7.28 -6.55 -3.70
C LEU A 48 6.84 -7.65 -2.72
N ASP A 49 7.10 -7.42 -1.44
CA ASP A 49 6.60 -8.29 -0.37
C ASP A 49 5.13 -7.92 -0.02
N PRO A 50 4.15 -8.81 -0.31
CA PRO A 50 2.74 -8.54 -0.01
C PRO A 50 2.42 -8.52 1.50
N VAL A 51 3.32 -9.01 2.35
CA VAL A 51 3.18 -8.89 3.80
C VAL A 51 3.62 -7.51 4.26
N ALA A 52 4.70 -6.98 3.66
CA ALA A 52 5.23 -5.68 4.00
C ALA A 52 4.40 -4.52 3.40
N VAL A 53 3.70 -4.77 2.29
CA VAL A 53 2.79 -3.81 1.64
C VAL A 53 1.44 -4.50 1.43
N PRO A 54 0.54 -4.52 2.44
CA PRO A 54 -0.66 -5.33 2.44
C PRO A 54 -1.83 -4.73 1.64
N GLY A 55 -1.55 -4.21 0.44
CA GLY A 55 -2.59 -3.66 -0.42
C GLY A 55 -2.06 -3.07 -1.72
N ALA A 56 -2.95 -2.88 -2.68
CA ALA A 56 -2.70 -2.29 -4.00
C ALA A 56 -3.92 -1.51 -4.49
N LEU A 57 -3.69 -0.57 -5.39
CA LEU A 57 -4.73 0.02 -6.21
C LEU A 57 -4.83 -0.75 -7.54
N VAL A 58 -6.01 -1.18 -7.91
CA VAL A 58 -6.26 -1.67 -9.27
C VAL A 58 -6.69 -0.48 -10.12
N TYR A 59 -5.97 -0.28 -11.22
CA TYR A 59 -6.17 0.88 -12.11
C TYR A 59 -7.63 1.00 -12.56
N SER A 60 -8.22 2.19 -12.39
CA SER A 60 -9.61 2.52 -12.67
C SER A 60 -10.66 1.64 -11.96
N HIS A 61 -10.27 0.87 -10.95
CA HIS A 61 -11.17 0.00 -10.19
C HIS A 61 -11.29 0.46 -8.73
N GLY A 62 -10.18 0.48 -7.99
CA GLY A 62 -10.15 0.84 -6.58
C GLY A 62 -9.12 0.04 -5.78
N PRO A 63 -9.16 0.16 -4.43
CA PRO A 63 -8.21 -0.52 -3.56
C PRO A 63 -8.56 -2.00 -3.35
N PHE A 64 -7.50 -2.82 -3.29
CA PHE A 64 -7.53 -4.19 -2.81
C PHE A 64 -6.58 -4.30 -1.61
N ILE A 65 -7.11 -4.72 -0.49
CA ILE A 65 -6.38 -4.77 0.77
C ILE A 65 -6.51 -6.14 1.40
N TRP A 66 -5.48 -6.58 2.07
CA TRP A 66 -5.43 -7.83 2.80
C TRP A 66 -4.74 -7.65 4.17
N GLY A 67 -4.71 -8.71 4.95
CA GLY A 67 -4.10 -8.72 6.27
C GLY A 67 -3.97 -10.16 6.79
N THR A 68 -3.49 -10.30 8.00
CA THR A 68 -3.35 -11.59 8.69
C THR A 68 -4.70 -12.25 9.02
N ASP A 69 -5.73 -11.41 9.15
CA ASP A 69 -7.13 -11.79 9.37
C ASP A 69 -8.07 -10.67 8.87
N ALA A 70 -9.37 -10.89 8.97
CA ALA A 70 -10.38 -9.95 8.47
C ALA A 70 -10.33 -8.59 9.19
N LEU A 71 -10.11 -8.56 10.50
CA LEU A 71 -10.03 -7.32 11.27
C LEU A 71 -8.78 -6.53 10.90
N ASN A 72 -7.64 -7.20 10.73
CA ASN A 72 -6.39 -6.59 10.29
C ASN A 72 -6.52 -6.05 8.84
N ALA A 73 -7.18 -6.78 7.94
CA ALA A 73 -7.45 -6.29 6.59
C ALA A 73 -8.31 -5.01 6.59
N VAL A 74 -9.37 -4.96 7.40
CA VAL A 74 -10.21 -3.75 7.57
C VAL A 74 -9.39 -2.60 8.16
N HIS A 75 -8.55 -2.87 9.16
CA HIS A 75 -7.66 -1.86 9.73
C HIS A 75 -6.70 -1.29 8.68
N ASN A 76 -6.06 -2.16 7.89
CA ASN A 76 -5.17 -1.73 6.79
C ASN A 76 -5.94 -0.90 5.74
N ALA A 77 -7.21 -1.22 5.47
CA ALA A 77 -8.05 -0.45 4.55
C ALA A 77 -8.31 0.96 5.06
N VAL A 78 -8.65 1.11 6.34
CA VAL A 78 -8.83 2.44 6.97
C VAL A 78 -7.54 3.25 6.90
N VAL A 79 -6.39 2.62 7.22
CA VAL A 79 -5.09 3.30 7.12
C VAL A 79 -4.77 3.69 5.68
N MET A 80 -5.03 2.82 4.70
CA MET A 80 -4.79 3.15 3.29
C MET A 80 -5.60 4.37 2.84
N GLU A 81 -6.88 4.44 3.20
CA GLU A 81 -7.75 5.57 2.87
C GLU A 81 -7.20 6.87 3.48
N GLU A 82 -6.86 6.84 4.77
CA GLU A 82 -6.32 8.01 5.48
C GLU A 82 -4.97 8.47 4.92
N VAL A 83 -4.06 7.57 4.59
CA VAL A 83 -2.77 7.97 4.02
C VAL A 83 -2.92 8.49 2.59
N ALA A 84 -3.85 7.95 1.80
CA ALA A 84 -4.17 8.50 0.49
C ALA A 84 -4.71 9.93 0.59
N PHE A 85 -5.60 10.18 1.55
CA PHE A 85 -6.15 11.50 1.84
C PHE A 85 -5.06 12.48 2.29
N MET A 86 -4.22 12.10 3.26
CA MET A 86 -3.10 12.93 3.73
C MET A 86 -2.13 13.26 2.60
N ASN A 87 -1.78 12.28 1.77
CA ASN A 87 -0.87 12.46 0.64
C ASN A 87 -1.47 13.43 -0.41
N TRP A 88 -2.75 13.28 -0.72
CA TRP A 88 -3.45 14.19 -1.63
C TRP A 88 -3.38 15.64 -1.12
N HIS A 89 -3.68 15.87 0.17
CA HIS A 89 -3.57 17.21 0.77
C HIS A 89 -2.14 17.74 0.75
N THR A 90 -1.15 16.90 1.07
CA THR A 90 0.26 17.28 1.06
C THR A 90 0.69 17.74 -0.33
N ILE A 91 0.35 16.98 -1.37
CA ILE A 91 0.66 17.31 -2.77
C ILE A 91 -0.11 18.57 -3.22
N ALA A 92 -1.34 18.75 -2.77
CA ALA A 92 -2.15 19.93 -3.08
C ALA A 92 -1.57 21.22 -2.47
N ILE A 93 -0.99 21.13 -1.26
CA ILE A 93 -0.36 22.25 -0.57
C ILE A 93 1.03 22.55 -1.14
N ASN A 94 1.81 21.53 -1.42
CA ASN A 94 3.16 21.66 -1.96
C ASN A 94 3.43 20.59 -3.02
N ARG A 95 3.40 20.99 -4.29
CA ARG A 95 3.65 20.08 -5.43
C ARG A 95 5.10 19.60 -5.56
N ASP A 96 6.03 20.29 -4.91
CA ASP A 96 7.44 19.96 -4.91
C ASP A 96 7.82 19.03 -3.74
N CYS A 97 6.82 18.51 -2.99
CA CYS A 97 7.05 17.54 -1.93
C CYS A 97 7.57 16.23 -2.52
N CYS A 98 8.45 15.56 -1.77
CA CYS A 98 9.03 14.28 -2.15
C CYS A 98 8.64 13.18 -1.15
N GLU A 99 8.89 11.94 -1.53
CA GLU A 99 8.74 10.81 -0.63
C GLU A 99 9.67 10.92 0.57
N MET A 100 9.29 10.24 1.65
CA MET A 100 10.08 10.24 2.88
C MET A 100 11.43 9.54 2.68
N GLN A 101 12.40 9.91 3.50
CA GLN A 101 13.71 9.28 3.49
C GLN A 101 13.60 7.79 3.85
N GLN A 102 14.36 6.93 3.14
CA GLN A 102 14.38 5.49 3.39
C GLN A 102 14.70 5.16 4.85
N THR A 103 15.64 5.86 5.46
CA THR A 103 16.01 5.66 6.87
C THR A 103 14.87 5.94 7.85
N LEU A 104 13.97 6.88 7.52
CA LEU A 104 12.79 7.17 8.32
C LEU A 104 11.70 6.11 8.12
N LEU A 105 11.51 5.65 6.89
CA LEU A 105 10.63 4.53 6.56
C LEU A 105 11.05 3.27 7.32
N ASP A 106 12.33 2.90 7.24
CA ASP A 106 12.91 1.75 7.94
C ASP A 106 12.70 1.87 9.46
N LYS A 107 12.98 3.04 10.02
CA LYS A 107 12.83 3.27 11.46
C LYS A 107 11.40 3.02 11.92
N HIS A 108 10.40 3.51 11.18
CA HIS A 108 9.00 3.37 11.54
C HIS A 108 8.47 1.96 11.32
N TYR A 109 8.76 1.37 10.16
CA TYR A 109 8.26 0.04 9.84
C TYR A 109 8.91 -1.03 10.74
N LEU A 110 10.23 -1.06 10.83
CA LEU A 110 10.95 -2.12 11.53
C LEU A 110 10.76 -2.11 13.05
N ARG A 111 10.47 -0.95 13.66
CA ARG A 111 10.15 -0.89 15.10
C ARG A 111 8.85 -1.63 15.45
N LYS A 112 7.93 -1.82 14.48
CA LYS A 112 6.66 -2.52 14.64
C LYS A 112 6.69 -3.95 14.10
N HIS A 113 7.38 -4.18 12.97
CA HIS A 113 7.31 -5.41 12.19
C HIS A 113 8.64 -6.16 12.09
N GLY A 114 9.76 -5.55 12.50
CA GLY A 114 11.07 -6.17 12.43
C GLY A 114 11.31 -7.24 13.51
N LYS A 115 12.36 -8.03 13.35
CA LYS A 115 12.79 -9.06 14.34
C LYS A 115 12.99 -8.50 15.75
N ASN A 116 13.32 -7.21 15.87
CA ASN A 116 13.55 -6.50 17.12
C ASN A 116 12.45 -5.46 17.36
N ALA A 117 11.22 -5.75 16.94
CA ALA A 117 10.09 -4.85 17.13
C ALA A 117 9.88 -4.55 18.64
N TYR A 118 9.69 -3.28 18.97
CA TYR A 118 9.54 -2.82 20.35
C TYR A 118 8.38 -1.83 20.55
N TYR A 119 7.74 -1.40 19.47
CA TYR A 119 6.67 -0.42 19.51
C TYR A 119 5.36 -1.03 19.03
N GLY A 120 4.27 -0.80 19.79
CA GLY A 120 2.94 -1.32 19.44
C GLY A 120 2.80 -2.84 19.58
N GLN A 121 3.70 -3.49 20.32
CA GLN A 121 3.57 -4.91 20.64
C GLN A 121 2.58 -5.08 21.79
N ASN A 122 1.56 -5.91 21.62
CA ASN A 122 0.71 -6.34 22.71
C ASN A 122 1.53 -7.31 23.57
N ASN A 123 1.83 -6.93 24.79
CA ASN A 123 2.38 -7.83 25.80
C ASN A 123 1.28 -8.71 26.37
#